data_1a51ca4502074cec6891da6b03d073e5
#
_entry.id   1a51ca4502074cec6891da6b03d073e5
#
_cell.length_a   1.000
_cell.length_b   1.000
_cell.length_c   1.000
_cell.angle_alpha   90.00
_cell.angle_beta   90.00
_cell.angle_gamma   90.00
#
_symmetry.space_group_name_H-M   'P 1'
#
loop_
_entity.id
_entity.type
_entity.pdbx_description
1 polymer ?
#
loop_
_entity_poly.entity_id
_entity_poly.type
_entity_poly.pdbx_seq_one_letter_code
_entity_poly.pdbx_strand_id
1 'polypeptide(L)'
;MEQNIIELKHITKTYEDGFSAVSDFNLEVKKGEFITFLGPSGCGKTTTLRMIAGFDIPTEGEILLNGKPITELPPNERPINTVFQRYALFPHMNIYENIAFGLRQKKTPENVIVKKVRKVLELVDLEGFEKRRVDTLSGGQQQRVAIARAVVNEPQILLLDEPLGALDLKMRKEMQLELKEMHRELGITFIYVTHDQEEALTMSDKIVVMAEGKMQQIGTPEDIYNEPINAFVADFIGDSNIFNGIMTGKLKARFCGGEFVCVDDVEEGTHITAVVRPEDVILTEPAQGQIRGIVSSVIFKGMHYEITVESGKNEIVAQSVYSAKVGDRVGVHVDPDNIHIMIAEDHTNIFPAEINKNNELEYNGNVLDVALTTVIKGSRQTEDGAILDANGSEIDTGKLRIKISIKPQDIELTDVQEEGLVQGYISNLIYKGDHYSYVIHTDLEQDFVVDDEYLWNMEDQVGLLMPVEKMIFTVKK
;
A
#
# COMPACT_ATOMS: atom_id res chain seq x y z
N MET A 1 -0.79 19.96 25.25
CA MET A 1 -0.96 19.53 23.85
C MET A 1 0.41 19.12 23.36
N GLU A 2 0.55 17.89 22.89
CA GLU A 2 1.77 17.44 22.23
C GLU A 2 1.95 18.24 20.94
N GLN A 3 3.15 18.78 20.73
CA GLN A 3 3.42 19.67 19.62
C GLN A 3 3.86 18.86 18.40
N ASN A 4 3.23 19.08 17.25
CA ASN A 4 3.69 18.55 15.97
C ASN A 4 5.08 19.13 15.66
N ILE A 5 6.02 18.25 15.31
CA ILE A 5 7.36 18.65 14.89
C ILE A 5 7.39 18.92 13.39
N ILE A 6 6.72 18.08 12.60
CA ILE A 6 6.61 18.26 11.15
C ILE A 6 5.17 18.03 10.69
N GLU A 7 4.73 18.84 9.75
CA GLU A 7 3.41 18.75 9.13
C GLU A 7 3.59 18.81 7.60
N LEU A 8 2.99 17.87 6.91
CA LEU A 8 2.86 17.84 5.46
C LEU A 8 1.40 18.16 5.12
N LYS A 9 1.16 19.19 4.31
CA LYS A 9 -0.19 19.65 3.97
C LYS A 9 -0.39 19.66 2.48
N HIS A 10 -1.29 18.80 1.99
CA HIS A 10 -1.66 18.66 0.59
C HIS A 10 -0.46 18.48 -0.35
N ILE A 11 0.52 17.66 0.11
CA ILE A 11 1.75 17.44 -0.65
C ILE A 11 1.46 16.61 -1.89
N THR A 12 1.75 17.20 -3.04
CA THR A 12 1.69 16.54 -4.35
C THR A 12 3.05 16.66 -5.04
N LYS A 13 3.49 15.59 -5.69
CA LYS A 13 4.70 15.57 -6.50
C LYS A 13 4.41 14.92 -7.85
N THR A 14 4.37 15.76 -8.88
CA THR A 14 4.29 15.35 -10.28
C THR A 14 5.60 15.70 -10.97
N TYR A 15 6.16 14.75 -11.72
CA TYR A 15 7.37 14.94 -12.52
C TYR A 15 7.05 15.51 -13.90
N GLU A 16 8.07 15.93 -14.66
CA GLU A 16 7.92 16.57 -15.97
C GLU A 16 7.29 15.67 -17.04
N ASP A 17 7.39 14.35 -16.89
CA ASP A 17 6.77 13.32 -17.74
C ASP A 17 5.28 13.09 -17.44
N GLY A 18 4.70 13.80 -16.47
CA GLY A 18 3.31 13.68 -16.04
C GLY A 18 3.09 12.68 -14.91
N PHE A 19 4.09 11.86 -14.57
CA PHE A 19 3.97 10.86 -13.49
C PHE A 19 3.78 11.51 -12.13
N SER A 20 2.67 11.19 -11.44
CA SER A 20 2.38 11.66 -10.09
C SER A 20 2.86 10.65 -9.05
N ALA A 21 4.04 10.91 -8.48
CA ALA A 21 4.64 10.02 -7.48
C ALA A 21 4.01 10.14 -6.09
N VAL A 22 3.39 11.28 -5.77
CA VAL A 22 2.69 11.53 -4.49
C VAL A 22 1.52 12.45 -4.78
N SER A 23 0.33 12.11 -4.27
CA SER A 23 -0.92 12.86 -4.50
C SER A 23 -1.61 13.18 -3.18
N ASP A 24 -1.83 14.46 -2.91
CA ASP A 24 -2.58 14.99 -1.76
C ASP A 24 -2.21 14.36 -0.41
N PHE A 25 -0.91 14.22 -0.14
CA PHE A 25 -0.40 13.56 1.06
C PHE A 25 -0.44 14.52 2.25
N ASN A 26 -1.16 14.11 3.31
CA ASN A 26 -1.34 14.89 4.53
C ASN A 26 -0.84 14.10 5.74
N LEU A 27 0.08 14.67 6.55
CA LEU A 27 0.68 13.97 7.67
C LEU A 27 1.06 14.93 8.79
N GLU A 28 0.77 14.55 10.02
CA GLU A 28 1.24 15.23 11.23
C GLU A 28 2.06 14.27 12.07
N VAL A 29 3.31 14.66 12.37
CA VAL A 29 4.25 13.86 13.19
C VAL A 29 4.54 14.62 14.48
N LYS A 30 4.39 13.95 15.61
CA LYS A 30 4.70 14.50 16.93
C LYS A 30 6.19 14.43 17.20
N LYS A 31 6.65 15.30 18.10
CA LYS A 31 8.04 15.28 18.55
C LYS A 31 8.36 13.99 19.29
N GLY A 32 9.43 13.31 18.87
CA GLY A 32 9.91 12.06 19.48
C GLY A 32 9.17 10.81 19.00
N GLU A 33 8.25 10.89 18.02
CA GLU A 33 7.62 9.71 17.42
C GLU A 33 8.59 8.98 16.49
N PHE A 34 8.45 7.66 16.46
CA PHE A 34 9.01 6.79 15.43
C PHE A 34 7.90 6.46 14.41
N ILE A 35 7.95 7.10 13.23
CA ILE A 35 6.95 6.88 12.20
C ILE A 35 7.56 6.16 11.00
N THR A 36 6.83 5.17 10.48
CA THR A 36 7.29 4.38 9.33
C THR A 36 6.39 4.58 8.11
N PHE A 37 6.98 4.90 6.96
CA PHE A 37 6.33 4.82 5.66
C PHE A 37 6.52 3.42 5.11
N LEU A 38 5.44 2.70 4.95
CA LEU A 38 5.39 1.30 4.52
C LEU A 38 4.57 1.18 3.23
N GLY A 39 4.99 0.34 2.30
CA GLY A 39 4.26 0.12 1.05
C GLY A 39 5.12 -0.55 -0.01
N PRO A 40 4.55 -0.97 -1.14
CA PRO A 40 5.27 -1.60 -2.25
C PRO A 40 6.30 -0.65 -2.88
N SER A 41 7.16 -1.20 -3.73
CA SER A 41 8.12 -0.39 -4.48
C SER A 41 7.40 0.59 -5.41
N GLY A 42 7.93 1.82 -5.53
CA GLY A 42 7.34 2.84 -6.42
C GLY A 42 6.14 3.61 -5.83
N CYS A 43 5.61 3.29 -4.66
CA CYS A 43 4.43 3.96 -4.09
C CYS A 43 4.67 5.36 -3.50
N GLY A 44 5.85 5.98 -3.70
CA GLY A 44 6.11 7.36 -3.30
C GLY A 44 6.84 7.57 -1.97
N LYS A 45 7.18 6.53 -1.19
CA LYS A 45 7.85 6.63 0.13
C LYS A 45 9.16 7.44 0.09
N THR A 46 10.11 7.01 -0.74
CA THR A 46 11.40 7.69 -0.89
C THR A 46 11.22 9.10 -1.44
N THR A 47 10.27 9.32 -2.36
CA THR A 47 9.96 10.66 -2.88
C THR A 47 9.45 11.57 -1.76
N THR A 48 8.55 11.11 -0.90
CA THR A 48 8.06 11.85 0.26
C THR A 48 9.20 12.16 1.23
N LEU A 49 10.04 11.18 1.54
CA LEU A 49 11.21 11.37 2.40
C LEU A 49 12.19 12.39 1.80
N ARG A 50 12.44 12.37 0.49
CA ARG A 50 13.30 13.33 -0.20
C ARG A 50 12.75 14.76 -0.16
N MET A 51 11.42 14.93 -0.25
CA MET A 51 10.77 16.23 -0.06
C MET A 51 10.94 16.76 1.38
N ILE A 52 10.78 15.90 2.38
CA ILE A 52 11.04 16.25 3.79
C ILE A 52 12.51 16.65 4.00
N ALA A 53 13.44 15.93 3.37
CA ALA A 53 14.87 16.22 3.44
C ALA A 53 15.28 17.50 2.68
N GLY A 54 14.44 17.98 1.75
CA GLY A 54 14.73 19.14 0.90
C GLY A 54 15.57 18.83 -0.35
N PHE A 55 15.67 17.56 -0.74
CA PHE A 55 16.31 17.15 -2.00
C PHE A 55 15.37 17.34 -3.20
N ASP A 56 14.07 17.22 -2.96
CA ASP A 56 13.03 17.46 -3.95
C ASP A 56 12.05 18.51 -3.40
N ILE A 57 11.50 19.34 -4.28
CA ILE A 57 10.47 20.32 -3.95
C ILE A 57 9.12 19.73 -4.38
N PRO A 58 8.08 19.73 -3.53
CA PRO A 58 6.74 19.32 -3.94
C PRO A 58 6.22 20.23 -5.05
N THR A 59 5.35 19.71 -5.92
CA THR A 59 4.67 20.49 -6.96
C THR A 59 3.58 21.34 -6.36
N GLU A 60 2.89 20.80 -5.33
CA GLU A 60 1.86 21.50 -4.58
C GLU A 60 1.98 21.17 -3.09
N GLY A 61 1.39 22.01 -2.24
CA GLY A 61 1.36 21.80 -0.81
C GLY A 61 2.52 22.45 -0.05
N GLU A 62 2.55 22.26 1.26
CA GLU A 62 3.48 22.92 2.17
C GLU A 62 4.02 21.96 3.23
N ILE A 63 5.32 22.06 3.52
CA ILE A 63 6.00 21.33 4.61
C ILE A 63 6.36 22.32 5.71
N LEU A 64 5.84 22.09 6.91
CA LEU A 64 6.11 22.90 8.10
C LEU A 64 6.98 22.14 9.10
N LEU A 65 7.97 22.79 9.67
CA LEU A 65 8.76 22.28 10.79
C LEU A 65 8.57 23.21 11.99
N ASN A 66 8.05 22.69 13.10
CA ASN A 66 7.65 23.50 14.27
C ASN A 66 6.75 24.69 13.89
N GLY A 67 5.79 24.47 12.97
CA GLY A 67 4.88 25.47 12.45
C GLY A 67 5.49 26.51 11.50
N LYS A 68 6.76 26.34 11.07
CA LYS A 68 7.43 27.24 10.12
C LYS A 68 7.61 26.55 8.78
N PRO A 69 7.32 27.21 7.65
CA PRO A 69 7.51 26.62 6.33
C PRO A 69 8.99 26.35 6.05
N ILE A 70 9.27 25.12 5.56
CA ILE A 70 10.61 24.69 5.13
C ILE A 70 10.61 24.21 3.69
N THR A 71 9.51 24.31 2.96
CA THR A 71 9.33 23.76 1.61
C THR A 71 10.45 24.17 0.66
N GLU A 72 10.81 25.44 0.65
CA GLU A 72 11.85 26.02 -0.22
C GLU A 72 13.26 25.96 0.38
N LEU A 73 13.44 25.52 1.64
CA LEU A 73 14.74 25.46 2.27
C LEU A 73 15.58 24.32 1.72
N PRO A 74 16.86 24.56 1.34
CA PRO A 74 17.74 23.49 0.90
C PRO A 74 18.11 22.56 2.06
N PRO A 75 18.59 21.33 1.79
CA PRO A 75 18.87 20.31 2.80
C PRO A 75 19.81 20.76 3.94
N ASN A 76 20.82 21.57 3.61
CA ASN A 76 21.82 22.05 4.57
C ASN A 76 21.29 23.10 5.57
N GLU A 77 20.12 23.69 5.32
CA GLU A 77 19.46 24.65 6.19
C GLU A 77 18.35 24.02 7.05
N ARG A 78 18.00 22.75 6.77
CA ARG A 78 17.03 22.02 7.57
C ARG A 78 17.72 21.31 8.74
N PRO A 79 17.19 21.37 9.97
CA PRO A 79 17.72 20.62 11.12
C PRO A 79 17.29 19.12 11.04
N ILE A 80 17.45 18.55 9.88
CA ILE A 80 17.06 17.19 9.49
C ILE A 80 18.27 16.51 8.89
N ASN A 81 18.55 15.27 9.29
CA ASN A 81 19.63 14.47 8.70
C ASN A 81 19.09 13.19 8.11
N THR A 82 19.71 12.70 7.04
CA THR A 82 19.29 11.52 6.30
C THR A 82 20.38 10.44 6.32
N VAL A 83 19.98 9.20 6.59
CA VAL A 83 20.75 7.98 6.35
C VAL A 83 20.20 7.33 5.10
N PHE A 84 21.02 7.17 4.07
CA PHE A 84 20.66 6.60 2.79
C PHE A 84 20.80 5.07 2.78
N GLN A 85 20.08 4.40 1.91
CA GLN A 85 20.08 2.94 1.74
C GLN A 85 21.49 2.33 1.57
N ARG A 86 22.42 3.01 0.89
CA ARG A 86 23.82 2.59 0.69
C ARG A 86 24.79 3.28 1.63
N TYR A 87 24.31 3.81 2.78
CA TYR A 87 25.08 4.47 3.84
C TYR A 87 25.86 5.71 3.41
N ALA A 88 26.31 5.82 2.17
CA ALA A 88 27.05 6.94 1.58
C ALA A 88 28.27 7.41 2.45
N LEU A 89 29.00 6.45 3.03
CA LEU A 89 30.21 6.75 3.79
C LEU A 89 31.34 7.22 2.85
N PHE A 90 32.18 8.12 3.34
CA PHE A 90 33.35 8.61 2.61
C PHE A 90 34.47 7.57 2.67
N PRO A 91 34.81 6.87 1.57
CA PRO A 91 35.69 5.72 1.58
C PRO A 91 37.15 6.09 1.85
N HIS A 92 37.54 7.35 1.61
CA HIS A 92 38.88 7.89 1.83
C HIS A 92 39.09 8.41 3.26
N MET A 93 38.06 8.42 4.10
CA MET A 93 38.07 8.86 5.49
C MET A 93 37.94 7.66 6.43
N ASN A 94 38.57 7.76 7.60
CA ASN A 94 38.34 6.83 8.70
C ASN A 94 36.98 7.09 9.39
N ILE A 95 36.62 6.28 10.39
CA ILE A 95 35.35 6.40 11.11
C ILE A 95 35.23 7.76 11.80
N TYR A 96 36.26 8.19 12.52
CA TYR A 96 36.28 9.51 13.20
C TYR A 96 36.03 10.64 12.21
N GLU A 97 36.74 10.64 11.09
CA GLU A 97 36.63 11.67 10.05
C GLU A 97 35.23 11.69 9.40
N ASN A 98 34.64 10.51 9.12
CA ASN A 98 33.27 10.41 8.63
C ASN A 98 32.28 11.05 9.59
N ILE A 99 32.34 10.74 10.87
CA ILE A 99 31.43 11.27 11.89
C ILE A 99 31.69 12.77 12.12
N ALA A 100 32.96 13.20 12.20
CA ALA A 100 33.31 14.59 12.45
C ALA A 100 33.02 15.52 11.27
N PHE A 101 32.79 15.00 10.06
CA PHE A 101 32.69 15.79 8.84
C PHE A 101 31.65 16.91 8.93
N GLY A 102 30.42 16.61 9.35
CA GLY A 102 29.36 17.63 9.47
C GLY A 102 29.64 18.70 10.50
N LEU A 103 30.26 18.34 11.63
CA LEU A 103 30.64 19.28 12.67
C LEU A 103 31.77 20.22 12.19
N ARG A 104 32.71 19.70 11.40
CA ARG A 104 33.80 20.54 10.81
C ARG A 104 33.23 21.52 9.78
N GLN A 105 32.25 21.12 8.96
CA GLN A 105 31.54 22.04 8.05
C GLN A 105 30.85 23.18 8.80
N LYS A 106 30.33 22.91 9.99
CA LYS A 106 29.74 23.90 10.89
C LYS A 106 30.78 24.71 11.67
N LYS A 107 32.08 24.50 11.38
CA LYS A 107 33.23 25.17 12.07
C LYS A 107 33.19 24.96 13.59
N THR A 108 32.73 23.80 14.06
CA THR A 108 32.73 23.43 15.49
C THR A 108 34.21 23.27 15.97
N PRO A 109 34.56 23.77 17.16
CA PRO A 109 35.91 23.61 17.71
C PRO A 109 36.30 22.14 17.90
N GLU A 110 37.55 21.74 17.58
CA GLU A 110 37.97 20.34 17.57
C GLU A 110 37.83 19.66 18.95
N ASN A 111 38.05 20.38 20.05
CA ASN A 111 37.85 19.86 21.39
C ASN A 111 36.39 19.49 21.70
N VAL A 112 35.42 20.13 21.03
CA VAL A 112 33.98 19.79 21.10
C VAL A 112 33.69 18.61 20.20
N ILE A 113 34.29 18.59 18.98
CA ILE A 113 34.13 17.46 18.03
C ILE A 113 34.58 16.16 18.67
N VAL A 114 35.76 16.10 19.29
CA VAL A 114 36.28 14.91 19.96
C VAL A 114 35.31 14.37 20.99
N LYS A 115 34.70 15.24 21.81
CA LYS A 115 33.72 14.83 22.84
C LYS A 115 32.43 14.29 22.21
N LYS A 116 31.90 14.98 21.19
CA LYS A 116 30.66 14.55 20.52
C LYS A 116 30.86 13.24 19.76
N VAL A 117 31.96 13.10 19.02
CA VAL A 117 32.27 11.86 18.28
C VAL A 117 32.41 10.68 19.23
N ARG A 118 33.10 10.85 20.36
CA ARG A 118 33.25 9.79 21.36
C ARG A 118 31.88 9.35 21.91
N LYS A 119 31.03 10.31 22.30
CA LYS A 119 29.67 10.00 22.81
C LYS A 119 28.84 9.25 21.81
N VAL A 120 28.92 9.62 20.53
CA VAL A 120 28.14 8.95 19.49
C VAL A 120 28.69 7.57 19.14
N LEU A 121 30.02 7.36 19.22
CA LEU A 121 30.65 6.04 19.06
C LEU A 121 30.25 5.09 20.19
N GLU A 122 30.12 5.59 21.42
CA GLU A 122 29.60 4.85 22.56
C GLU A 122 28.14 4.44 22.31
N LEU A 123 27.28 5.35 21.79
CA LEU A 123 25.89 5.10 21.48
C LEU A 123 25.69 3.97 20.43
N VAL A 124 26.63 3.83 19.49
CA VAL A 124 26.52 2.84 18.40
C VAL A 124 27.46 1.63 18.58
N ASP A 125 27.99 1.39 19.78
CA ASP A 125 28.89 0.28 20.15
C ASP A 125 30.12 0.16 19.22
N LEU A 126 30.73 1.29 18.87
CA LEU A 126 31.94 1.36 18.05
C LEU A 126 33.10 2.08 18.73
N GLU A 127 33.18 2.05 20.07
CA GLU A 127 34.31 2.58 20.81
C GLU A 127 35.63 1.88 20.42
N GLY A 128 36.68 2.65 20.25
CA GLY A 128 38.01 2.14 19.85
C GLY A 128 38.16 1.86 18.35
N PHE A 129 37.12 2.13 17.54
CA PHE A 129 37.13 1.92 16.08
C PHE A 129 37.48 3.22 15.32
N GLU A 130 37.71 4.34 15.98
CA GLU A 130 37.87 5.70 15.42
C GLU A 130 38.78 5.76 14.21
N LYS A 131 39.90 5.04 14.28
CA LYS A 131 40.96 5.08 13.27
C LYS A 131 40.83 4.05 12.17
N ARG A 132 39.82 3.15 12.27
CA ARG A 132 39.59 2.13 11.24
C ARG A 132 39.03 2.74 9.95
N ARG A 133 39.35 2.11 8.83
CA ARG A 133 38.82 2.47 7.52
C ARG A 133 37.41 1.87 7.38
N VAL A 134 36.55 2.59 6.71
CA VAL A 134 35.14 2.15 6.52
C VAL A 134 34.99 0.90 5.63
N ASP A 135 35.94 0.66 4.71
CA ASP A 135 35.98 -0.52 3.83
C ASP A 135 36.37 -1.83 4.58
N THR A 136 36.85 -1.74 5.80
CA THR A 136 37.17 -2.89 6.65
C THR A 136 36.03 -3.33 7.56
N LEU A 137 34.88 -2.65 7.49
CA LEU A 137 33.73 -2.85 8.36
C LEU A 137 32.72 -3.79 7.73
N SER A 138 32.00 -4.56 8.57
CA SER A 138 30.80 -5.28 8.13
C SER A 138 29.68 -4.29 7.74
N GLY A 139 28.66 -4.76 7.01
CA GLY A 139 27.52 -3.94 6.61
C GLY A 139 26.82 -3.26 7.81
N GLY A 140 26.56 -4.01 8.89
CA GLY A 140 25.97 -3.45 10.12
C GLY A 140 26.87 -2.40 10.79
N GLN A 141 28.18 -2.61 10.81
CA GLN A 141 29.13 -1.61 11.32
C GLN A 141 29.15 -0.34 10.45
N GLN A 142 29.09 -0.48 9.12
CA GLN A 142 29.00 0.68 8.22
C GLN A 142 27.71 1.46 8.46
N GLN A 143 26.61 0.78 8.67
CA GLN A 143 25.33 1.39 9.00
C GLN A 143 25.40 2.18 10.33
N ARG A 144 25.96 1.59 11.38
CA ARG A 144 26.16 2.26 12.68
C ARG A 144 27.01 3.53 12.52
N VAL A 145 28.07 3.49 11.70
CA VAL A 145 28.85 4.70 11.38
C VAL A 145 28.02 5.74 10.64
N ALA A 146 27.14 5.34 9.71
CA ALA A 146 26.27 6.28 8.99
C ALA A 146 25.25 6.94 9.92
N ILE A 147 24.66 6.18 10.84
CA ILE A 147 23.76 6.70 11.87
C ILE A 147 24.53 7.64 12.80
N ALA A 148 25.71 7.25 13.29
CA ALA A 148 26.57 8.08 14.13
C ALA A 148 26.90 9.43 13.46
N ARG A 149 27.24 9.41 12.15
CA ARG A 149 27.47 10.62 11.35
C ARG A 149 26.24 11.52 11.25
N ALA A 150 25.06 10.95 11.17
CA ALA A 150 23.82 11.71 11.12
C ALA A 150 23.48 12.30 12.49
N VAL A 151 23.55 11.50 13.55
CA VAL A 151 23.14 11.87 14.92
C VAL A 151 24.09 12.87 15.59
N VAL A 152 25.41 12.83 15.28
CA VAL A 152 26.40 13.73 15.90
C VAL A 152 26.10 15.21 15.73
N ASN A 153 25.32 15.56 14.70
CA ASN A 153 24.85 16.92 14.42
C ASN A 153 23.65 17.35 15.27
N GLU A 154 23.13 16.46 16.11
CA GLU A 154 21.95 16.69 16.98
C GLU A 154 20.73 17.18 16.17
N PRO A 155 20.28 16.43 15.14
CA PRO A 155 19.14 16.83 14.33
C PRO A 155 17.85 16.75 15.15
N GLN A 156 16.82 17.49 14.71
CA GLN A 156 15.47 17.35 15.29
C GLN A 156 14.74 16.14 14.74
N ILE A 157 15.02 15.78 13.48
CA ILE A 157 14.45 14.63 12.77
C ILE A 157 15.56 13.85 12.11
N LEU A 158 15.53 12.53 12.26
CA LEU A 158 16.38 11.58 11.53
C LEU A 158 15.54 10.84 10.49
N LEU A 159 15.91 10.97 9.22
CA LEU A 159 15.32 10.25 8.12
C LEU A 159 16.16 9.01 7.81
N LEU A 160 15.49 7.86 7.63
CA LEU A 160 16.12 6.57 7.38
C LEU A 160 15.47 5.95 6.13
N ASP A 161 16.22 5.88 5.03
CA ASP A 161 15.73 5.35 3.75
C ASP A 161 16.21 3.91 3.56
N GLU A 162 15.36 2.93 3.83
CA GLU A 162 15.62 1.48 3.77
C GLU A 162 16.97 1.06 4.40
N PRO A 163 17.28 1.50 5.63
CA PRO A 163 18.63 1.35 6.16
C PRO A 163 19.03 -0.11 6.41
N LEU A 164 18.07 -1.03 6.58
CA LEU A 164 18.32 -2.44 6.88
C LEU A 164 18.30 -3.34 5.64
N GLY A 165 17.93 -2.81 4.47
CA GLY A 165 17.73 -3.60 3.25
C GLY A 165 18.96 -4.36 2.74
N ALA A 166 20.18 -3.93 3.10
CA ALA A 166 21.43 -4.57 2.69
C ALA A 166 21.94 -5.64 3.67
N LEU A 167 21.25 -5.88 4.79
CA LEU A 167 21.66 -6.81 5.85
C LEU A 167 20.99 -8.18 5.69
N ASP A 168 21.70 -9.24 6.12
CA ASP A 168 21.10 -10.56 6.29
C ASP A 168 20.05 -10.58 7.42
N LEU A 169 19.18 -11.58 7.43
CA LEU A 169 18.03 -11.67 8.33
C LEU A 169 18.41 -11.58 9.81
N LYS A 170 19.50 -12.23 10.23
CA LYS A 170 19.93 -12.22 11.63
C LYS A 170 20.43 -10.85 12.06
N MET A 171 21.32 -10.25 11.26
CA MET A 171 21.83 -8.90 11.51
C MET A 171 20.70 -7.85 11.45
N ARG A 172 19.71 -8.04 10.57
CA ARG A 172 18.54 -7.15 10.47
C ARG A 172 17.76 -7.12 11.78
N LYS A 173 17.45 -8.29 12.37
CA LYS A 173 16.73 -8.38 13.66
C LYS A 173 17.51 -7.76 14.82
N GLU A 174 18.81 -7.95 14.86
CA GLU A 174 19.68 -7.31 15.87
C GLU A 174 19.62 -5.78 15.71
N MET A 175 19.77 -5.27 14.48
CA MET A 175 19.75 -3.83 14.20
C MET A 175 18.39 -3.16 14.42
N GLN A 176 17.28 -3.87 14.24
CA GLN A 176 15.93 -3.35 14.58
C GLN A 176 15.85 -2.98 16.07
N LEU A 177 16.29 -3.89 16.94
CA LEU A 177 16.31 -3.65 18.38
C LEU A 177 17.21 -2.47 18.75
N GLU A 178 18.42 -2.42 18.18
CA GLU A 178 19.37 -1.33 18.41
C GLU A 178 18.83 0.04 17.95
N LEU A 179 18.19 0.08 16.77
CA LEU A 179 17.56 1.32 16.28
C LEU A 179 16.45 1.81 17.22
N LYS A 180 15.64 0.88 17.75
CA LYS A 180 14.58 1.22 18.71
C LYS A 180 15.16 1.73 20.04
N GLU A 181 16.25 1.15 20.50
CA GLU A 181 16.98 1.63 21.70
C GLU A 181 17.60 3.00 21.47
N MET A 182 18.31 3.19 20.34
CA MET A 182 18.87 4.49 19.96
C MET A 182 17.79 5.58 19.86
N HIS A 183 16.61 5.27 19.31
CA HIS A 183 15.50 6.21 19.25
C HIS A 183 15.08 6.66 20.67
N ARG A 184 14.93 5.70 21.61
CA ARG A 184 14.56 5.99 23.01
C ARG A 184 15.61 6.84 23.71
N GLU A 185 16.90 6.52 23.52
CA GLU A 185 17.99 7.26 24.16
C GLU A 185 18.14 8.69 23.60
N LEU A 186 17.97 8.85 22.31
CA LEU A 186 18.10 10.15 21.66
C LEU A 186 16.89 11.07 21.87
N GLY A 187 15.69 10.51 21.97
CA GLY A 187 14.43 11.24 22.11
C GLY A 187 14.13 12.19 20.93
N ILE A 188 14.74 11.95 19.76
CA ILE A 188 14.47 12.71 18.53
C ILE A 188 13.46 11.96 17.65
N THR A 189 12.82 12.66 16.74
CA THR A 189 11.83 12.06 15.83
C THR A 189 12.53 11.26 14.74
N PHE A 190 12.05 10.02 14.49
CA PHE A 190 12.50 9.19 13.38
C PHE A 190 11.40 9.10 12.32
N ILE A 191 11.80 9.25 11.05
CA ILE A 191 10.96 8.93 9.89
C ILE A 191 11.69 7.84 9.12
N TYR A 192 11.10 6.67 9.09
CA TYR A 192 11.68 5.45 8.56
C TYR A 192 10.94 5.02 7.29
N VAL A 193 11.65 4.61 6.27
CA VAL A 193 11.09 4.06 5.03
C VAL A 193 11.49 2.61 4.92
N THR A 194 10.53 1.73 4.68
CA THR A 194 10.77 0.31 4.42
C THR A 194 9.66 -0.27 3.54
N HIS A 195 9.92 -1.43 2.97
CA HIS A 195 8.92 -2.34 2.38
C HIS A 195 8.74 -3.60 3.24
N ASP A 196 9.48 -3.73 4.34
CA ASP A 196 9.42 -4.88 5.26
C ASP A 196 8.39 -4.61 6.35
N GLN A 197 7.37 -5.47 6.42
CA GLN A 197 6.26 -5.35 7.36
C GLN A 197 6.71 -5.62 8.80
N GLU A 198 7.62 -6.60 9.02
CA GLU A 198 8.15 -6.94 10.35
C GLU A 198 8.88 -5.74 10.96
N GLU A 199 9.66 -5.01 10.14
CA GLU A 199 10.33 -3.78 10.56
C GLU A 199 9.33 -2.72 11.04
N ALA A 200 8.30 -2.46 10.22
CA ALA A 200 7.29 -1.45 10.53
C ALA A 200 6.50 -1.80 11.79
N LEU A 201 6.01 -3.04 11.89
CA LEU A 201 5.21 -3.49 13.04
C LEU A 201 6.02 -3.52 14.35
N THR A 202 7.32 -3.83 14.29
CA THR A 202 8.16 -3.99 15.49
C THR A 202 8.68 -2.68 16.06
N MET A 203 9.03 -1.72 15.19
CA MET A 203 9.78 -0.53 15.60
C MET A 203 8.92 0.72 15.78
N SER A 204 7.79 0.83 15.07
CA SER A 204 7.07 2.09 14.92
C SER A 204 6.12 2.41 16.09
N ASP A 205 5.95 3.69 16.37
CA ASP A 205 4.82 4.20 17.13
C ASP A 205 3.58 4.37 16.22
N LYS A 206 3.83 4.74 14.94
CA LYS A 206 2.81 4.82 13.90
C LYS A 206 3.35 4.33 12.56
N ILE A 207 2.48 3.73 11.78
CA ILE A 207 2.74 3.30 10.41
C ILE A 207 1.84 4.10 9.47
N VAL A 208 2.43 4.59 8.39
CA VAL A 208 1.73 5.17 7.23
C VAL A 208 1.84 4.17 6.10
N VAL A 209 0.74 3.51 5.78
CA VAL A 209 0.67 2.58 4.64
C VAL A 209 0.42 3.40 3.37
N MET A 210 1.27 3.22 2.37
CA MET A 210 1.22 3.95 1.09
C MET A 210 1.05 2.99 -0.09
N ALA A 211 0.18 3.35 -1.03
CA ALA A 211 0.06 2.72 -2.33
C ALA A 211 -0.25 3.79 -3.39
N GLU A 212 0.26 3.62 -4.61
CA GLU A 212 -0.05 4.47 -5.78
C GLU A 212 0.06 5.98 -5.51
N GLY A 213 1.10 6.36 -4.78
CA GLY A 213 1.34 7.77 -4.41
C GLY A 213 0.40 8.34 -3.36
N LYS A 214 -0.48 7.53 -2.77
CA LYS A 214 -1.49 7.94 -1.78
C LYS A 214 -1.26 7.27 -0.43
N MET A 215 -1.69 7.95 0.63
CA MET A 215 -1.82 7.33 1.95
C MET A 215 -3.09 6.48 1.96
N GLN A 216 -2.93 5.19 2.27
CA GLN A 216 -4.06 4.25 2.45
C GLN A 216 -4.58 4.30 3.88
N GLN A 217 -3.68 4.16 4.85
CA GLN A 217 -4.04 4.18 6.27
C GLN A 217 -2.88 4.73 7.11
N ILE A 218 -3.20 5.35 8.23
CA ILE A 218 -2.25 5.71 9.29
C ILE A 218 -2.81 5.23 10.63
N GLY A 219 -1.99 4.58 11.45
CA GLY A 219 -2.39 4.07 12.76
C GLY A 219 -1.21 3.51 13.54
N THR A 220 -1.48 3.01 14.76
CA THR A 220 -0.51 2.20 15.50
C THR A 220 -0.28 0.86 14.77
N PRO A 221 0.81 0.13 15.07
CA PRO A 221 1.00 -1.21 14.53
C PRO A 221 -0.22 -2.13 14.74
N GLU A 222 -0.82 -2.07 15.93
CA GLU A 222 -2.01 -2.86 16.28
C GLU A 222 -3.23 -2.45 15.44
N ASP A 223 -3.47 -1.14 15.23
CA ASP A 223 -4.59 -0.65 14.40
C ASP A 223 -4.44 -1.12 12.95
N ILE A 224 -3.22 -1.01 12.39
CA ILE A 224 -2.95 -1.38 11.00
C ILE A 224 -3.10 -2.89 10.77
N TYR A 225 -2.73 -3.71 11.76
CA TYR A 225 -2.80 -5.16 11.66
C TYR A 225 -4.21 -5.71 11.91
N ASN A 226 -4.89 -5.24 12.97
CA ASN A 226 -6.17 -5.78 13.41
C ASN A 226 -7.37 -5.11 12.75
N GLU A 227 -7.27 -3.81 12.40
CA GLU A 227 -8.36 -2.99 11.86
C GLU A 227 -7.95 -2.35 10.52
N PRO A 228 -7.60 -3.14 9.50
CA PRO A 228 -7.27 -2.61 8.18
C PRO A 228 -8.48 -1.93 7.56
N ILE A 229 -8.28 -0.72 6.99
CA ILE A 229 -9.38 0.08 6.43
C ILE A 229 -9.91 -0.47 5.09
N ASN A 230 -9.08 -1.22 4.37
CA ASN A 230 -9.44 -1.83 3.08
C ASN A 230 -8.69 -3.15 2.86
N ALA A 231 -9.11 -3.88 1.84
CA ALA A 231 -8.54 -5.19 1.49
C ALA A 231 -7.04 -5.10 1.14
N PHE A 232 -6.59 -4.00 0.52
CA PHE A 232 -5.18 -3.80 0.22
C PHE A 232 -4.33 -3.76 1.51
N VAL A 233 -4.74 -2.99 2.51
CA VAL A 233 -4.01 -2.92 3.79
C VAL A 233 -4.03 -4.27 4.50
N ALA A 234 -5.17 -4.98 4.48
CA ALA A 234 -5.29 -6.31 5.08
C ALA A 234 -4.32 -7.31 4.48
N ASP A 235 -4.24 -7.36 3.14
CA ASP A 235 -3.38 -8.27 2.38
C ASP A 235 -1.91 -7.87 2.45
N PHE A 236 -1.64 -6.56 2.39
CA PHE A 236 -0.27 -6.05 2.41
C PHE A 236 0.38 -6.17 3.80
N ILE A 237 -0.37 -6.17 4.91
CA ILE A 237 0.16 -6.24 6.28
C ILE A 237 0.00 -7.65 6.88
N GLY A 238 0.72 -8.60 6.31
CA GLY A 238 0.67 -10.00 6.74
C GLY A 238 -0.37 -10.82 5.99
N ASP A 239 -0.22 -12.13 6.10
CA ASP A 239 -1.12 -13.08 5.46
C ASP A 239 -2.55 -12.88 5.98
N SER A 240 -3.55 -12.94 5.09
CA SER A 240 -4.96 -12.75 5.42
C SER A 240 -5.85 -13.67 4.62
N ASN A 241 -6.88 -14.21 5.28
CA ASN A 241 -8.02 -14.75 4.59
C ASN A 241 -9.01 -13.60 4.34
N ILE A 242 -9.26 -13.26 3.08
CA ILE A 242 -10.16 -12.18 2.68
C ILE A 242 -11.33 -12.79 1.91
N PHE A 243 -12.55 -12.52 2.36
CA PHE A 243 -13.75 -13.10 1.75
C PHE A 243 -14.79 -12.03 1.47
N ASN A 244 -15.45 -12.12 0.32
CA ASN A 244 -16.67 -11.39 0.07
C ASN A 244 -17.83 -12.02 0.83
N GLY A 245 -18.70 -11.20 1.40
CA GLY A 245 -19.82 -11.66 2.21
C GLY A 245 -20.99 -10.68 2.25
N ILE A 246 -21.96 -10.99 3.09
CA ILE A 246 -23.13 -10.16 3.34
C ILE A 246 -23.54 -10.23 4.80
N MET A 247 -23.95 -9.11 5.35
CA MET A 247 -24.58 -9.09 6.68
C MET A 247 -25.97 -9.71 6.61
N THR A 248 -26.21 -10.74 7.44
CA THR A 248 -27.49 -11.47 7.47
C THR A 248 -28.38 -11.09 8.65
N GLY A 249 -27.91 -10.21 9.52
CA GLY A 249 -28.59 -9.71 10.70
C GLY A 249 -27.64 -8.95 11.60
N LYS A 250 -28.13 -8.47 12.74
CA LYS A 250 -27.30 -7.74 13.70
C LYS A 250 -26.15 -8.62 14.20
N LEU A 251 -24.89 -8.15 14.02
CA LEU A 251 -23.67 -8.86 14.39
C LEU A 251 -23.55 -10.26 13.77
N LYS A 252 -24.11 -10.45 12.57
CA LYS A 252 -24.06 -11.71 11.84
C LYS A 252 -23.67 -11.48 10.38
N ALA A 253 -22.63 -12.17 9.97
CA ALA A 253 -22.12 -12.14 8.61
C ALA A 253 -22.16 -13.55 7.97
N ARG A 254 -22.40 -13.62 6.67
CA ARG A 254 -22.27 -14.84 5.88
C ARG A 254 -21.20 -14.65 4.84
N PHE A 255 -20.16 -15.47 4.92
CA PHE A 255 -19.09 -15.57 3.94
C PHE A 255 -18.55 -16.99 3.89
N CYS A 256 -17.82 -17.36 2.84
CA CYS A 256 -17.22 -18.68 2.66
C CYS A 256 -18.21 -19.85 2.90
N GLY A 257 -19.48 -19.68 2.62
CA GLY A 257 -20.54 -20.68 2.82
C GLY A 257 -20.98 -20.91 4.27
N GLY A 258 -20.39 -20.22 5.26
CA GLY A 258 -20.74 -20.28 6.68
C GLY A 258 -21.48 -19.03 7.18
N GLU A 259 -22.15 -19.14 8.33
CA GLU A 259 -22.69 -18.01 9.07
C GLU A 259 -21.84 -17.80 10.33
N PHE A 260 -21.39 -16.57 10.55
CA PHE A 260 -20.50 -16.17 11.63
C PHE A 260 -21.16 -15.08 12.48
N VAL A 261 -20.88 -15.11 13.76
CA VAL A 261 -21.11 -13.97 14.65
C VAL A 261 -19.86 -13.08 14.56
N CYS A 262 -20.04 -11.77 14.48
CA CYS A 262 -18.97 -10.78 14.49
C CYS A 262 -19.28 -9.68 15.53
N VAL A 263 -18.35 -8.77 15.74
CA VAL A 263 -18.50 -7.65 16.69
C VAL A 263 -18.91 -6.35 16.00
N ASP A 264 -18.76 -6.27 14.69
CA ASP A 264 -19.07 -5.08 13.90
C ASP A 264 -20.58 -4.92 13.66
N ASP A 265 -21.14 -3.79 14.07
CA ASP A 265 -22.56 -3.46 13.88
C ASP A 265 -22.79 -2.76 12.55
N VAL A 266 -22.91 -3.56 11.49
CA VAL A 266 -23.18 -3.11 10.11
C VAL A 266 -24.62 -3.51 9.73
N GLU A 267 -25.29 -2.68 8.92
CA GLU A 267 -26.69 -2.85 8.52
C GLU A 267 -26.90 -4.18 7.76
N GLU A 268 -28.02 -4.87 8.06
CA GLU A 268 -28.42 -6.11 7.39
C GLU A 268 -28.59 -5.89 5.88
N GLY A 269 -28.09 -6.82 5.08
CA GLY A 269 -28.12 -6.74 3.62
C GLY A 269 -26.92 -6.00 3.00
N THR A 270 -26.04 -5.40 3.84
CA THR A 270 -24.82 -4.75 3.35
C THR A 270 -23.84 -5.81 2.84
N HIS A 271 -23.30 -5.60 1.63
CA HIS A 271 -22.17 -6.36 1.13
C HIS A 271 -20.89 -5.97 1.91
N ILE A 272 -20.13 -6.97 2.30
CA ILE A 272 -18.95 -6.82 3.16
C ILE A 272 -17.75 -7.55 2.59
N THR A 273 -16.58 -7.10 3.02
CA THR A 273 -15.34 -7.87 2.95
C THR A 273 -14.99 -8.30 4.37
N ALA A 274 -14.92 -9.60 4.63
CA ALA A 274 -14.52 -10.17 5.90
C ALA A 274 -13.03 -10.53 5.84
N VAL A 275 -12.26 -10.12 6.85
CA VAL A 275 -10.83 -10.44 7.01
C VAL A 275 -10.66 -11.30 8.25
N VAL A 276 -9.94 -12.41 8.10
CA VAL A 276 -9.58 -13.32 9.18
C VAL A 276 -8.09 -13.66 9.07
N ARG A 277 -7.34 -13.45 10.15
CA ARG A 277 -5.91 -13.81 10.16
C ARG A 277 -5.73 -15.33 10.24
N PRO A 278 -4.71 -15.92 9.57
CA PRO A 278 -4.49 -17.36 9.59
C PRO A 278 -4.27 -17.95 11.00
N GLU A 279 -3.69 -17.18 11.93
CA GLU A 279 -3.49 -17.57 13.32
C GLU A 279 -4.77 -17.63 14.14
N ASP A 280 -5.83 -16.95 13.68
CA ASP A 280 -7.15 -16.89 14.32
C ASP A 280 -8.09 -17.99 13.81
N VAL A 281 -7.67 -18.71 12.78
CA VAL A 281 -8.42 -19.86 12.24
C VAL A 281 -8.15 -21.10 13.07
N ILE A 282 -9.19 -21.59 13.75
CA ILE A 282 -9.11 -22.77 14.61
C ILE A 282 -9.66 -23.98 13.87
N LEU A 283 -8.81 -25.01 13.68
CA LEU A 283 -9.24 -26.28 13.12
C LEU A 283 -9.88 -27.15 14.18
N THR A 284 -11.08 -27.65 13.92
CA THR A 284 -11.92 -28.43 14.84
C THR A 284 -12.40 -29.73 14.17
N GLU A 285 -13.15 -30.55 14.92
CA GLU A 285 -13.93 -31.63 14.32
C GLU A 285 -14.97 -31.04 13.36
N PRO A 286 -15.30 -31.72 12.24
CA PRO A 286 -16.18 -31.20 11.20
C PRO A 286 -17.56 -30.72 11.67
N ALA A 287 -18.05 -31.26 12.78
CA ALA A 287 -19.36 -30.89 13.34
C ALA A 287 -19.35 -29.66 14.25
N GLN A 288 -18.16 -29.17 14.63
CA GLN A 288 -17.98 -28.06 15.58
C GLN A 288 -17.61 -26.75 14.89
N GLY A 289 -17.15 -26.79 13.63
CA GLY A 289 -16.81 -25.59 12.87
C GLY A 289 -18.04 -24.90 12.26
N GLN A 290 -17.92 -23.58 12.02
CA GLN A 290 -18.88 -22.81 11.24
C GLN A 290 -18.85 -23.22 9.77
N ILE A 291 -17.67 -23.63 9.27
CA ILE A 291 -17.44 -24.13 7.92
C ILE A 291 -16.90 -25.56 8.01
N ARG A 292 -17.16 -26.38 6.99
CA ARG A 292 -16.58 -27.71 6.83
C ARG A 292 -15.74 -27.74 5.58
N GLY A 293 -14.52 -28.29 5.69
CA GLY A 293 -13.62 -28.39 4.56
C GLY A 293 -12.76 -29.64 4.59
N ILE A 294 -11.90 -29.73 3.58
CA ILE A 294 -10.90 -30.79 3.42
C ILE A 294 -9.52 -30.13 3.38
N VAL A 295 -8.59 -30.66 4.15
CA VAL A 295 -7.20 -30.18 4.12
C VAL A 295 -6.59 -30.51 2.77
N SER A 296 -6.18 -29.48 2.01
CA SER A 296 -5.53 -29.63 0.70
C SER A 296 -4.02 -29.49 0.78
N SER A 297 -3.48 -28.70 1.73
CA SER A 297 -2.05 -28.50 1.90
C SER A 297 -1.65 -28.42 3.36
N VAL A 298 -0.44 -28.86 3.69
CA VAL A 298 0.17 -28.75 5.03
C VAL A 298 1.66 -28.47 4.86
N ILE A 299 2.10 -27.26 5.25
CA ILE A 299 3.49 -26.79 5.11
C ILE A 299 4.05 -26.46 6.49
N PHE A 300 5.19 -27.05 6.87
CA PHE A 300 5.87 -26.70 8.11
C PHE A 300 6.75 -25.45 7.93
N LYS A 301 6.45 -24.38 8.65
CA LYS A 301 7.17 -23.09 8.62
C LYS A 301 8.19 -22.92 9.77
N GLY A 302 8.58 -24.01 10.44
CA GLY A 302 9.56 -23.99 11.53
C GLY A 302 8.96 -23.90 12.94
N MET A 303 8.02 -23.01 13.19
CA MET A 303 7.33 -22.87 14.50
C MET A 303 5.87 -23.31 14.46
N HIS A 304 5.24 -23.26 13.30
CA HIS A 304 3.85 -23.63 13.06
C HIS A 304 3.71 -24.37 11.73
N TYR A 305 2.57 -24.96 11.52
CA TYR A 305 2.11 -25.49 10.24
C TYR A 305 1.16 -24.46 9.62
N GLU A 306 1.37 -24.18 8.34
CA GLU A 306 0.42 -23.50 7.48
C GLU A 306 -0.43 -24.57 6.82
N ILE A 307 -1.74 -24.52 7.06
CA ILE A 307 -2.68 -25.55 6.65
C ILE A 307 -3.74 -24.89 5.77
N THR A 308 -3.83 -25.31 4.51
CA THR A 308 -4.88 -24.86 3.60
C THR A 308 -6.07 -25.81 3.67
N VAL A 309 -7.26 -25.26 3.87
CA VAL A 309 -8.53 -26.00 3.91
C VAL A 309 -9.42 -25.54 2.77
N GLU A 310 -9.82 -26.46 1.91
CA GLU A 310 -10.78 -26.20 0.83
C GLU A 310 -12.21 -26.41 1.31
N SER A 311 -13.08 -25.42 1.07
CA SER A 311 -14.51 -25.47 1.33
C SER A 311 -15.29 -24.93 0.13
N GLY A 312 -15.81 -25.81 -0.71
CA GLY A 312 -16.43 -25.44 -1.98
C GLY A 312 -15.40 -24.87 -2.96
N LYS A 313 -15.55 -23.60 -3.32
CA LYS A 313 -14.57 -22.85 -4.14
C LYS A 313 -13.57 -22.06 -3.28
N ASN A 314 -13.80 -21.96 -1.98
CA ASN A 314 -12.98 -21.13 -1.09
C ASN A 314 -11.81 -21.91 -0.52
N GLU A 315 -10.67 -21.24 -0.44
CA GLU A 315 -9.48 -21.68 0.30
C GLU A 315 -9.35 -20.87 1.59
N ILE A 316 -9.09 -21.55 2.70
CA ILE A 316 -8.91 -20.96 4.03
C ILE A 316 -7.55 -21.39 4.54
N VAL A 317 -6.69 -20.43 4.81
CA VAL A 317 -5.36 -20.68 5.41
C VAL A 317 -5.46 -20.57 6.92
N ALA A 318 -4.96 -21.59 7.62
CA ALA A 318 -4.85 -21.63 9.08
C ALA A 318 -3.38 -21.79 9.50
N GLN A 319 -2.97 -21.09 10.55
CA GLN A 319 -1.70 -21.33 11.23
C GLN A 319 -1.94 -22.12 12.51
N SER A 320 -1.31 -23.28 12.65
CA SER A 320 -1.50 -24.17 13.80
C SER A 320 -0.19 -24.76 14.29
N VAL A 321 -0.03 -24.89 15.58
CA VAL A 321 1.07 -25.64 16.18
C VAL A 321 0.88 -27.17 16.04
N TYR A 322 -0.33 -27.60 15.71
CA TYR A 322 -0.69 -28.99 15.47
C TYR A 322 -0.73 -29.30 13.99
N SER A 323 -0.14 -30.40 13.56
CA SER A 323 -0.19 -30.87 12.18
C SER A 323 -1.53 -31.51 11.88
N ALA A 324 -2.00 -31.33 10.64
CA ALA A 324 -3.08 -32.10 10.02
C ALA A 324 -2.53 -32.96 8.89
N LYS A 325 -3.37 -33.78 8.28
CA LYS A 325 -3.01 -34.58 7.09
C LYS A 325 -3.83 -34.10 5.89
N VAL A 326 -3.18 -34.04 4.75
CA VAL A 326 -3.87 -33.80 3.47
C VAL A 326 -4.95 -34.86 3.29
N GLY A 327 -6.18 -34.42 3.00
CA GLY A 327 -7.38 -35.25 2.89
C GLY A 327 -8.21 -35.36 4.19
N ASP A 328 -7.72 -34.86 5.33
CA ASP A 328 -8.50 -34.83 6.57
C ASP A 328 -9.72 -33.90 6.39
N ARG A 329 -10.87 -34.37 6.91
CA ARG A 329 -12.08 -33.54 7.01
C ARG A 329 -12.06 -32.76 8.31
N VAL A 330 -12.13 -31.46 8.22
CA VAL A 330 -12.03 -30.56 9.39
C VAL A 330 -13.21 -29.57 9.43
N GLY A 331 -13.50 -29.06 10.62
CA GLY A 331 -14.28 -27.88 10.83
C GLY A 331 -13.37 -26.66 10.95
N VAL A 332 -13.77 -25.53 10.41
CA VAL A 332 -13.11 -24.24 10.61
C VAL A 332 -13.96 -23.42 11.56
N HIS A 333 -13.37 -22.95 12.62
CA HIS A 333 -13.98 -22.07 13.62
C HIS A 333 -13.16 -20.78 13.74
N VAL A 334 -13.88 -19.64 13.84
CA VAL A 334 -13.28 -18.32 14.09
C VAL A 334 -14.09 -17.66 15.19
N ASP A 335 -13.41 -17.13 16.18
CA ASP A 335 -14.05 -16.39 17.25
C ASP A 335 -14.56 -15.03 16.75
N PRO A 336 -15.69 -14.50 17.29
CA PRO A 336 -16.30 -13.25 16.83
C PRO A 336 -15.38 -12.03 16.83
N ASP A 337 -14.48 -11.92 17.80
CA ASP A 337 -13.55 -10.81 17.96
C ASP A 337 -12.40 -10.86 16.95
N ASN A 338 -12.21 -11.98 16.26
CA ASN A 338 -11.15 -12.22 15.29
C ASN A 338 -11.63 -12.11 13.83
N ILE A 339 -12.86 -11.63 13.63
CA ILE A 339 -13.41 -11.36 12.30
C ILE A 339 -13.54 -9.85 12.16
N HIS A 340 -12.73 -9.26 11.28
CA HIS A 340 -12.82 -7.85 10.95
C HIS A 340 -13.71 -7.66 9.72
N ILE A 341 -14.76 -6.81 9.84
CA ILE A 341 -15.74 -6.56 8.78
C ILE A 341 -15.51 -5.17 8.19
N MET A 342 -15.26 -5.12 6.91
CA MET A 342 -15.23 -3.90 6.11
C MET A 342 -16.46 -3.84 5.22
N ILE A 343 -17.02 -2.64 4.99
CA ILE A 343 -18.03 -2.46 3.94
C ILE A 343 -17.35 -2.66 2.60
N ALA A 344 -17.91 -3.57 1.78
CA ALA A 344 -17.34 -3.82 0.45
C ALA A 344 -17.39 -2.55 -0.40
N GLU A 345 -16.26 -2.15 -0.95
CA GLU A 345 -16.21 -1.05 -1.90
C GLU A 345 -16.91 -1.44 -3.19
N ASP A 346 -17.73 -0.55 -3.74
CA ASP A 346 -18.31 -0.73 -5.08
C ASP A 346 -17.27 -0.33 -6.13
N HIS A 347 -16.51 -1.31 -6.58
CA HIS A 347 -15.46 -1.12 -7.60
C HIS A 347 -16.00 -1.11 -9.02
N THR A 348 -17.28 -0.71 -9.23
CA THR A 348 -17.82 -0.55 -10.58
C THR A 348 -16.91 0.37 -11.40
N ASN A 349 -16.36 -0.16 -12.49
CA ASN A 349 -15.53 0.62 -13.41
C ASN A 349 -16.40 1.62 -14.15
N ILE A 350 -16.03 2.91 -14.10
CA ILE A 350 -16.76 4.00 -14.74
C ILE A 350 -15.83 4.80 -15.63
N PHE A 351 -16.14 4.87 -16.92
CA PHE A 351 -15.34 5.59 -17.90
C PHE A 351 -16.21 6.36 -18.92
N PRO A 352 -15.67 7.45 -19.50
CA PRO A 352 -16.41 8.23 -20.49
C PRO A 352 -16.41 7.53 -21.85
N ALA A 353 -17.44 7.75 -22.65
CA ALA A 353 -17.48 7.38 -24.05
C ALA A 353 -17.96 8.56 -24.90
N GLU A 354 -17.55 8.59 -26.15
CA GLU A 354 -17.85 9.65 -27.10
C GLU A 354 -18.71 9.11 -28.25
N ILE A 355 -19.48 9.99 -28.87
CA ILE A 355 -20.21 9.66 -30.09
C ILE A 355 -19.40 10.21 -31.28
N ASN A 356 -18.98 9.33 -32.18
CA ASN A 356 -18.22 9.71 -33.35
C ASN A 356 -19.11 10.39 -34.42
N LYS A 357 -18.50 10.85 -35.51
CA LYS A 357 -19.18 11.55 -36.63
C LYS A 357 -20.21 10.67 -37.36
N ASN A 358 -20.10 9.35 -37.21
CA ASN A 358 -21.03 8.40 -37.83
C ASN A 358 -22.22 8.03 -36.89
N ASN A 359 -22.37 8.73 -35.78
CA ASN A 359 -23.34 8.41 -34.74
C ASN A 359 -23.14 6.98 -34.16
N GLU A 360 -21.88 6.59 -33.95
CA GLU A 360 -21.50 5.34 -33.28
C GLU A 360 -20.86 5.69 -31.93
N LEU A 361 -21.10 4.85 -30.91
CA LEU A 361 -20.45 5.01 -29.62
C LEU A 361 -19.00 4.51 -29.69
N GLU A 362 -18.08 5.32 -29.25
CA GLU A 362 -16.64 5.04 -29.31
C GLU A 362 -15.99 5.21 -27.95
N TYR A 363 -15.08 4.29 -27.61
CA TYR A 363 -14.19 4.39 -26.47
C TYR A 363 -12.77 4.00 -26.86
N ASN A 364 -11.79 4.86 -26.60
CA ASN A 364 -10.38 4.65 -26.93
C ASN A 364 -10.13 4.28 -28.43
N GLY A 365 -10.85 4.91 -29.35
CA GLY A 365 -10.72 4.64 -30.79
C GLY A 365 -11.43 3.34 -31.24
N ASN A 366 -12.04 2.58 -30.33
CA ASN A 366 -12.80 1.37 -30.62
C ASN A 366 -14.28 1.69 -30.67
N VAL A 367 -14.94 1.33 -31.77
CA VAL A 367 -16.40 1.45 -31.90
C VAL A 367 -17.06 0.31 -31.13
N LEU A 368 -17.99 0.67 -30.24
CA LEU A 368 -18.76 -0.30 -29.46
C LEU A 368 -19.97 -0.76 -30.29
N ASP A 369 -20.17 -2.06 -30.38
CA ASP A 369 -21.32 -2.65 -31.13
C ASP A 369 -22.63 -2.47 -30.32
N VAL A 370 -23.08 -1.23 -30.23
CA VAL A 370 -24.32 -0.85 -29.58
C VAL A 370 -25.03 0.27 -30.32
N ALA A 371 -26.32 0.08 -30.61
CA ALA A 371 -27.13 1.12 -31.22
C ALA A 371 -27.33 2.32 -30.27
N LEU A 372 -27.11 3.55 -30.74
CA LEU A 372 -27.33 4.76 -29.92
C LEU A 372 -28.78 4.86 -29.38
N THR A 373 -29.75 4.28 -30.05
CA THR A 373 -31.13 4.21 -29.56
C THR A 373 -31.31 3.34 -28.33
N THR A 374 -30.40 2.39 -28.09
CA THR A 374 -30.32 1.61 -26.83
C THR A 374 -29.70 2.44 -25.71
N VAL A 375 -28.67 3.21 -26.04
CA VAL A 375 -27.94 4.09 -25.11
C VAL A 375 -28.79 5.30 -24.71
N ILE A 376 -29.43 5.95 -25.68
CA ILE A 376 -30.27 7.13 -25.48
C ILE A 376 -31.73 6.67 -25.43
N LYS A 377 -32.19 6.27 -24.24
CA LYS A 377 -33.55 5.72 -24.03
C LYS A 377 -34.63 6.64 -24.56
N GLY A 378 -35.57 6.09 -25.36
CA GLY A 378 -36.69 6.81 -25.94
C GLY A 378 -36.31 7.61 -27.20
N SER A 379 -35.13 7.45 -27.75
CA SER A 379 -34.74 7.99 -29.05
C SER A 379 -35.10 7.01 -30.17
N ARG A 380 -35.12 7.52 -31.41
CA ARG A 380 -35.22 6.74 -32.65
C ARG A 380 -34.24 7.28 -33.69
N GLN A 381 -33.72 6.40 -34.52
CA GLN A 381 -32.85 6.77 -35.63
C GLN A 381 -33.66 6.87 -36.91
N THR A 382 -33.42 7.87 -37.72
CA THR A 382 -34.02 8.08 -39.03
C THR A 382 -33.21 7.35 -40.09
N GLU A 383 -33.77 7.21 -41.36
CA GLU A 383 -33.07 6.55 -42.46
C GLU A 383 -31.80 7.28 -42.90
N ASP A 384 -31.72 8.59 -42.66
CA ASP A 384 -30.55 9.45 -42.89
C ASP A 384 -29.58 9.51 -41.71
N GLY A 385 -29.81 8.71 -40.65
CA GLY A 385 -28.89 8.52 -39.55
C GLY A 385 -29.06 9.52 -38.39
N ALA A 386 -29.95 10.51 -38.46
CA ALA A 386 -30.21 11.44 -37.39
C ALA A 386 -30.90 10.76 -36.18
N ILE A 387 -30.54 11.19 -34.95
CA ILE A 387 -31.18 10.67 -33.72
C ILE A 387 -32.23 11.67 -33.25
N LEU A 388 -33.46 11.21 -33.16
CA LEU A 388 -34.60 12.01 -32.70
C LEU A 388 -35.01 11.59 -31.28
N ASP A 389 -35.44 12.57 -30.48
CA ASP A 389 -36.06 12.33 -29.18
C ASP A 389 -37.50 11.77 -29.27
N ALA A 390 -38.14 11.49 -28.14
CA ALA A 390 -39.50 11.01 -28.07
C ALA A 390 -40.54 11.98 -28.70
N ASN A 391 -40.20 13.26 -28.80
CA ASN A 391 -41.04 14.32 -29.38
C ASN A 391 -40.75 14.54 -30.87
N GLY A 392 -39.79 13.84 -31.46
CA GLY A 392 -39.38 13.96 -32.83
C GLY A 392 -38.42 15.10 -33.11
N SER A 393 -37.86 15.70 -32.09
CA SER A 393 -36.81 16.72 -32.21
C SER A 393 -35.43 16.07 -32.35
N GLU A 394 -34.58 16.61 -33.22
CA GLU A 394 -33.23 16.10 -33.41
C GLU A 394 -32.36 16.37 -32.17
N ILE A 395 -31.62 15.33 -31.74
CA ILE A 395 -30.72 15.38 -30.61
C ILE A 395 -29.33 15.73 -31.14
N ASP A 396 -28.76 16.82 -30.65
CA ASP A 396 -27.35 17.17 -30.89
C ASP A 396 -26.44 16.20 -30.10
N THR A 397 -26.04 15.09 -30.78
CA THR A 397 -25.25 14.01 -30.18
C THR A 397 -23.87 14.48 -29.72
N GLY A 398 -23.31 15.54 -30.33
CA GLY A 398 -22.02 16.12 -29.94
C GLY A 398 -22.01 16.84 -28.59
N LYS A 399 -23.21 17.11 -28.00
CA LYS A 399 -23.32 17.70 -26.66
C LYS A 399 -23.58 16.69 -25.55
N LEU A 400 -23.84 15.44 -25.92
CA LEU A 400 -24.10 14.39 -24.95
C LEU A 400 -22.80 13.91 -24.31
N ARG A 401 -22.81 13.76 -23.01
CA ARG A 401 -21.76 13.08 -22.24
C ARG A 401 -22.25 11.72 -21.83
N ILE A 402 -21.60 10.68 -22.33
CA ILE A 402 -21.93 9.30 -22.02
C ILE A 402 -20.91 8.76 -21.04
N LYS A 403 -21.39 8.10 -19.99
CA LYS A 403 -20.58 7.31 -19.08
C LYS A 403 -20.99 5.85 -19.18
N ILE A 404 -20.00 4.98 -19.29
CA ILE A 404 -20.15 3.54 -19.25
C ILE A 404 -19.81 3.10 -17.83
N SER A 405 -20.61 2.17 -17.29
CA SER A 405 -20.34 1.49 -16.02
C SER A 405 -20.36 -0.01 -16.28
N ILE A 406 -19.32 -0.72 -15.79
CA ILE A 406 -19.22 -2.19 -15.89
C ILE A 406 -18.66 -2.72 -14.57
N LYS A 407 -19.19 -3.85 -14.09
CA LYS A 407 -18.73 -4.46 -12.84
C LYS A 407 -17.42 -5.22 -13.04
N PRO A 408 -16.57 -5.35 -12.00
CA PRO A 408 -15.31 -6.10 -12.07
C PRO A 408 -15.46 -7.53 -12.59
N GLN A 409 -16.47 -8.26 -12.13
CA GLN A 409 -16.75 -9.64 -12.52
C GLN A 409 -17.33 -9.80 -13.93
N ASP A 410 -17.66 -8.73 -14.62
CA ASP A 410 -18.17 -8.72 -15.98
C ASP A 410 -17.07 -8.37 -17.01
N ILE A 411 -15.83 -8.20 -16.56
CA ILE A 411 -14.64 -7.98 -17.39
C ILE A 411 -13.79 -9.26 -17.36
N GLU A 412 -13.30 -9.70 -18.51
CA GLU A 412 -12.42 -10.84 -18.63
C GLU A 412 -11.02 -10.37 -19.06
N LEU A 413 -9.96 -11.00 -18.51
CA LEU A 413 -8.58 -10.75 -18.90
C LEU A 413 -8.16 -11.69 -20.04
N THR A 414 -7.34 -11.20 -20.95
CA THR A 414 -6.73 -12.00 -22.02
C THR A 414 -5.25 -11.67 -22.18
N ASP A 415 -4.43 -12.69 -22.50
CA ASP A 415 -3.02 -12.54 -22.86
C ASP A 415 -2.83 -12.01 -24.28
N VAL A 416 -3.87 -12.03 -25.11
CA VAL A 416 -3.89 -11.42 -26.45
C VAL A 416 -4.37 -9.98 -26.30
N GLN A 417 -3.46 -9.08 -25.96
CA GLN A 417 -3.78 -7.67 -25.64
C GLN A 417 -4.65 -6.98 -26.71
N GLU A 418 -4.42 -7.29 -27.99
CA GLU A 418 -5.10 -6.67 -29.14
C GLU A 418 -6.61 -7.05 -29.23
N GLU A 419 -7.04 -8.11 -28.54
CA GLU A 419 -8.45 -8.50 -28.44
C GLU A 419 -9.21 -7.69 -27.40
N GLY A 420 -8.49 -7.06 -26.45
CA GLY A 420 -9.07 -6.22 -25.41
C GLY A 420 -9.56 -4.87 -25.94
N LEU A 421 -10.67 -4.38 -25.38
CA LEU A 421 -11.15 -3.01 -25.61
C LEU A 421 -10.13 -1.98 -25.10
N VAL A 422 -9.40 -2.34 -24.05
CA VAL A 422 -8.31 -1.58 -23.43
C VAL A 422 -7.16 -2.52 -23.13
N GLN A 423 -5.93 -2.00 -23.18
CA GLN A 423 -4.71 -2.72 -22.82
C GLN A 423 -4.09 -2.10 -21.57
N GLY A 424 -3.39 -2.92 -20.80
CA GLY A 424 -2.72 -2.46 -19.61
C GLY A 424 -1.88 -3.57 -18.96
N TYR A 425 -1.38 -3.30 -17.76
CA TYR A 425 -0.65 -4.28 -16.97
C TYR A 425 -1.25 -4.40 -15.56
N ILE A 426 -1.06 -5.56 -14.94
CA ILE A 426 -1.52 -5.82 -13.59
C ILE A 426 -0.65 -5.07 -12.59
N SER A 427 -1.20 -4.03 -11.97
CA SER A 427 -0.53 -3.19 -10.98
C SER A 427 -0.72 -3.69 -9.55
N ASN A 428 -1.83 -4.40 -9.28
CA ASN A 428 -2.12 -4.99 -7.99
C ASN A 428 -3.03 -6.22 -8.15
N LEU A 429 -2.93 -7.16 -7.22
CA LEU A 429 -3.83 -8.31 -7.12
C LEU A 429 -4.10 -8.66 -5.66
N ILE A 430 -5.31 -9.10 -5.35
CA ILE A 430 -5.72 -9.56 -4.02
C ILE A 430 -6.58 -10.81 -4.20
N TYR A 431 -6.23 -11.89 -3.50
CA TYR A 431 -7.05 -13.09 -3.47
C TYR A 431 -8.20 -12.94 -2.47
N LYS A 432 -9.44 -13.14 -2.92
CA LYS A 432 -10.67 -12.99 -2.11
C LYS A 432 -11.35 -14.32 -1.78
N GLY A 433 -10.55 -15.37 -1.64
CA GLY A 433 -11.00 -16.68 -1.19
C GLY A 433 -11.52 -17.61 -2.31
N ASP A 434 -12.17 -17.08 -3.33
CA ASP A 434 -12.71 -17.83 -4.47
C ASP A 434 -12.37 -17.24 -5.84
N HIS A 435 -11.80 -16.04 -5.88
CA HIS A 435 -11.33 -15.34 -7.08
C HIS A 435 -10.23 -14.36 -6.72
N TYR A 436 -9.55 -13.83 -7.75
CA TYR A 436 -8.57 -12.76 -7.63
C TYR A 436 -9.19 -11.45 -8.06
N SER A 437 -8.99 -10.38 -7.30
CA SER A 437 -9.34 -9.01 -7.66
C SER A 437 -8.09 -8.28 -8.11
N TYR A 438 -8.06 -7.83 -9.35
CA TYR A 438 -6.94 -7.19 -10.02
C TYR A 438 -7.17 -5.69 -10.17
N VAL A 439 -6.12 -4.90 -10.02
CA VAL A 439 -6.09 -3.52 -10.51
C VAL A 439 -5.22 -3.51 -11.78
N ILE A 440 -5.82 -3.12 -12.89
CA ILE A 440 -5.15 -3.03 -14.19
C ILE A 440 -4.88 -1.56 -14.48
N HIS A 441 -3.61 -1.18 -14.54
CA HIS A 441 -3.21 0.15 -14.99
C HIS A 441 -3.11 0.15 -16.51
N THR A 442 -3.89 1.00 -17.16
CA THR A 442 -4.00 1.02 -18.63
C THR A 442 -3.11 2.10 -19.26
N ASP A 443 -2.83 1.95 -20.55
CA ASP A 443 -2.10 2.93 -21.37
C ASP A 443 -2.78 4.31 -21.41
N LEU A 444 -4.04 4.39 -20.93
CA LEU A 444 -4.81 5.63 -20.81
C LEU A 444 -4.65 6.33 -19.46
N GLU A 445 -3.70 5.89 -18.63
CA GLU A 445 -3.53 6.37 -17.24
C GLU A 445 -4.81 6.20 -16.37
N GLN A 446 -5.61 5.18 -16.65
CA GLN A 446 -6.84 4.84 -15.94
C GLN A 446 -6.72 3.44 -15.35
N ASP A 447 -7.17 3.29 -14.11
CA ASP A 447 -7.20 1.99 -13.43
C ASP A 447 -8.56 1.32 -13.62
N PHE A 448 -8.54 0.03 -13.92
CA PHE A 448 -9.71 -0.84 -13.95
C PHE A 448 -9.58 -1.94 -12.90
N VAL A 449 -10.66 -2.21 -12.19
CA VAL A 449 -10.75 -3.37 -11.28
C VAL A 449 -11.40 -4.52 -12.02
N VAL A 450 -10.78 -5.70 -11.97
CA VAL A 450 -11.27 -6.93 -12.63
C VAL A 450 -11.23 -8.09 -11.64
N ASP A 451 -12.32 -8.82 -11.52
CA ASP A 451 -12.41 -10.04 -10.72
C ASP A 451 -12.35 -11.26 -11.66
N ASP A 452 -11.32 -12.12 -11.49
CA ASP A 452 -11.09 -13.31 -12.32
C ASP A 452 -10.80 -14.55 -11.46
N GLU A 453 -11.23 -15.72 -11.87
CA GLU A 453 -10.95 -17.00 -11.19
C GLU A 453 -9.52 -17.50 -11.47
N TYR A 454 -8.86 -17.03 -12.54
CA TYR A 454 -7.52 -17.44 -12.94
C TYR A 454 -6.44 -16.56 -12.31
N LEU A 455 -5.32 -17.19 -11.93
CA LEU A 455 -4.16 -16.46 -11.39
C LEU A 455 -3.30 -15.90 -12.52
N TRP A 456 -3.21 -14.58 -12.56
CA TRP A 456 -2.26 -13.79 -13.35
C TRP A 456 -1.15 -13.28 -12.44
N ASN A 457 0.01 -12.93 -13.02
CA ASN A 457 1.12 -12.38 -12.23
C ASN A 457 1.10 -10.84 -12.25
N MET A 458 1.74 -10.27 -11.24
CA MET A 458 2.05 -8.84 -11.24
C MET A 458 2.89 -8.48 -12.48
N GLU A 459 2.60 -7.31 -13.06
CA GLU A 459 3.24 -6.78 -14.29
C GLU A 459 2.92 -7.55 -15.58
N ASP A 460 2.10 -8.61 -15.54
CA ASP A 460 1.60 -9.25 -16.76
C ASP A 460 0.84 -8.23 -17.60
N GLN A 461 1.14 -8.20 -18.92
CA GLN A 461 0.46 -7.35 -19.88
C GLN A 461 -0.81 -8.05 -20.35
N VAL A 462 -1.94 -7.37 -20.23
CA VAL A 462 -3.26 -7.96 -20.48
C VAL A 462 -4.15 -7.06 -21.33
N GLY A 463 -5.08 -7.68 -22.06
CA GLY A 463 -6.21 -7.01 -22.68
C GLY A 463 -7.48 -7.20 -21.82
N LEU A 464 -8.33 -6.16 -21.75
CA LEU A 464 -9.59 -6.19 -21.04
C LEU A 464 -10.72 -6.42 -22.02
N LEU A 465 -11.34 -7.59 -21.97
CA LEU A 465 -12.55 -7.93 -22.72
C LEU A 465 -13.77 -7.44 -21.95
N MET A 466 -14.49 -6.49 -22.50
CA MET A 466 -15.65 -5.85 -21.88
C MET A 466 -16.89 -6.08 -22.73
N PRO A 467 -17.73 -7.11 -22.45
CA PRO A 467 -18.94 -7.39 -23.22
C PRO A 467 -19.93 -6.23 -23.14
N VAL A 468 -20.36 -5.72 -24.30
CA VAL A 468 -21.26 -4.55 -24.39
C VAL A 468 -22.62 -4.79 -23.70
N GLU A 469 -23.10 -6.02 -23.69
CA GLU A 469 -24.32 -6.45 -23.02
C GLU A 469 -24.26 -6.34 -21.49
N LYS A 470 -23.05 -6.26 -20.92
CA LYS A 470 -22.81 -6.07 -19.49
C LYS A 470 -22.63 -4.60 -19.12
N MET A 471 -22.50 -3.74 -20.12
CA MET A 471 -22.31 -2.31 -19.90
C MET A 471 -23.61 -1.60 -19.56
N ILE A 472 -23.55 -0.69 -18.61
CA ILE A 472 -24.66 0.22 -18.25
C ILE A 472 -24.31 1.62 -18.75
N PHE A 473 -25.15 2.18 -19.59
CA PHE A 473 -24.95 3.49 -20.19
C PHE A 473 -25.74 4.57 -19.46
N THR A 474 -25.06 5.63 -19.07
CA THR A 474 -25.66 6.83 -18.45
C THR A 474 -25.40 8.03 -19.31
N VAL A 475 -26.48 8.68 -19.79
CA VAL A 475 -26.39 9.86 -20.67
C VAL A 475 -26.72 11.11 -19.85
N LYS A 476 -25.80 12.09 -19.88
CA LYS A 476 -26.04 13.44 -19.35
C LYS A 476 -26.07 14.44 -20.51
N LYS A 477 -27.08 15.34 -20.47
CA LYS A 477 -27.22 16.46 -21.42
C LYS A 477 -26.35 17.63 -21.00
#